data_fc408996927408a34e41340972720137
#
_entry.id   fc408996927408a34e41340972720137
#
_cell.length_a   1.000
_cell.length_b   1.000
_cell.length_c   1.000
_cell.angle_alpha   90.00
_cell.angle_beta   90.00
_cell.angle_gamma   90.00
#
_symmetry.space_group_name_H-M   'P 1'
#
loop_
_entity.id
_entity.type
_entity.pdbx_description
1 polymer ?
#
loop_
_entity_poly.entity_id
_entity_poly.type
_entity_poly.pdbx_seq_one_letter_code
_entity_poly.pdbx_strand_id
1 'polypeptide(L)'
;MSIMARFRPTRFLTAAALAAACLMSPAFAAVDTPAVAADDATTPWKAAFDAFATDDAAHPRPPGGVLFVGSSSIRLWNDLENQFRNLPVVIKRGFGGSQLSDCVKHLNRLVVRYRPRTVLVYAGDNDLAAGTPPREVFRRFVAFVEGVHRELPSTDIAYISIKPSPSRIALLPQVRETNALIRAYADAEGKVDFIDVYTPMLDARGMPRAELFRADALHLNADGYALWKGVIASYVH
;
A
#
# COMPACT_ATOMS: atom_id res chain seq x y z
N MET A 1 -35.24 79.69 -16.19
CA MET A 1 -34.32 80.23 -17.22
C MET A 1 -33.78 79.04 -17.99
N SER A 2 -34.21 78.92 -19.22
CA SER A 2 -33.94 77.82 -20.18
C SER A 2 -32.65 78.06 -20.92
N ILE A 3 -31.83 77.08 -21.15
CA ILE A 3 -30.89 77.08 -22.27
C ILE A 3 -30.90 75.64 -22.88
N MET A 4 -31.45 75.63 -24.10
CA MET A 4 -31.40 74.52 -25.03
C MET A 4 -29.99 74.38 -25.61
N ALA A 5 -29.43 73.20 -25.67
CA ALA A 5 -28.27 72.90 -26.51
C ALA A 5 -28.63 71.81 -27.52
N ARG A 6 -28.32 72.08 -28.75
CA ARG A 6 -28.74 71.38 -29.98
C ARG A 6 -27.89 70.11 -30.20
N PHE A 7 -28.53 68.98 -30.50
CA PHE A 7 -27.92 67.78 -31.03
C PHE A 7 -27.58 67.89 -32.51
N ARG A 8 -26.39 67.49 -32.91
CA ARG A 8 -26.00 67.16 -34.29
C ARG A 8 -25.77 65.66 -34.42
N PRO A 9 -26.28 65.00 -35.46
CA PRO A 9 -26.04 63.56 -35.65
C PRO A 9 -24.73 63.30 -36.41
N THR A 10 -23.85 62.52 -35.86
CA THR A 10 -22.67 62.00 -36.55
C THR A 10 -23.00 60.61 -37.11
N ARG A 11 -22.81 60.43 -38.39
CA ARG A 11 -22.95 59.12 -39.09
C ARG A 11 -21.78 58.24 -38.75
N PHE A 12 -22.04 57.03 -38.25
CA PHE A 12 -21.04 55.98 -38.15
C PHE A 12 -21.21 54.97 -39.29
N LEU A 13 -20.13 54.82 -40.06
CA LEU A 13 -19.95 53.74 -41.04
C LEU A 13 -19.79 52.45 -40.33
N THR A 14 -20.57 51.45 -40.67
CA THR A 14 -20.45 50.08 -40.25
C THR A 14 -19.38 49.37 -41.11
N ALA A 15 -18.24 49.02 -40.50
CA ALA A 15 -17.28 48.09 -41.07
C ALA A 15 -17.60 46.69 -40.52
N ALA A 16 -18.04 45.80 -41.41
CA ALA A 16 -18.23 44.39 -41.09
C ALA A 16 -16.87 43.69 -41.05
N ALA A 17 -16.44 43.28 -39.86
CA ALA A 17 -15.28 42.39 -39.69
C ALA A 17 -15.75 40.91 -39.60
N LEU A 18 -15.41 40.11 -40.60
CA LEU A 18 -15.55 38.67 -40.54
C LEU A 18 -14.54 38.12 -39.50
N ALA A 19 -15.02 37.62 -38.38
CA ALA A 19 -14.20 36.84 -37.42
C ALA A 19 -14.23 35.37 -37.85
N ALA A 20 -13.11 34.87 -38.36
CA ALA A 20 -12.88 33.46 -38.57
C ALA A 20 -12.66 32.78 -37.19
N ALA A 21 -13.64 32.00 -36.74
CA ALA A 21 -13.50 31.20 -35.52
C ALA A 21 -12.62 29.95 -35.83
N CYS A 22 -11.35 30.00 -35.43
CA CYS A 22 -10.50 28.81 -35.33
C CYS A 22 -11.03 27.93 -34.18
N LEU A 23 -11.66 26.82 -34.54
CA LEU A 23 -11.96 25.73 -33.60
C LEU A 23 -10.66 25.04 -33.20
N MET A 24 -10.07 25.47 -32.09
CA MET A 24 -8.99 24.72 -31.44
C MET A 24 -9.63 23.57 -30.66
N SER A 25 -9.56 22.38 -31.22
CA SER A 25 -9.81 21.12 -30.46
C SER A 25 -8.77 21.03 -29.35
N PRO A 26 -9.17 20.75 -28.07
CA PRO A 26 -8.20 20.44 -27.04
C PRO A 26 -7.58 19.09 -27.38
N ALA A 27 -6.28 19.08 -27.71
CA ALA A 27 -5.49 17.87 -27.73
C ALA A 27 -5.46 17.32 -26.29
N PHE A 28 -6.16 16.22 -26.05
CA PHE A 28 -5.95 15.43 -24.86
C PHE A 28 -4.51 14.96 -24.90
N ALA A 29 -3.66 15.56 -24.06
CA ALA A 29 -2.34 15.04 -23.80
C ALA A 29 -2.52 13.62 -23.27
N ALA A 30 -1.99 12.64 -23.99
CA ALA A 30 -1.87 11.28 -23.50
C ALA A 30 -1.07 11.36 -22.18
N VAL A 31 -1.69 10.92 -21.09
CA VAL A 31 -1.00 10.75 -19.82
C VAL A 31 0.05 9.67 -20.09
N ASP A 32 1.31 10.07 -20.16
CA ASP A 32 2.44 9.15 -20.22
C ASP A 32 2.33 8.21 -19.01
N THR A 33 1.92 6.97 -19.27
CA THR A 33 2.02 5.90 -18.29
C THR A 33 3.51 5.72 -18.01
N PRO A 34 4.00 5.94 -16.78
CA PRO A 34 5.41 5.76 -16.50
C PRO A 34 5.81 4.36 -16.92
N ALA A 35 6.83 4.26 -17.76
CA ALA A 35 7.37 3.02 -18.25
C ALA A 35 7.73 2.14 -17.03
N VAL A 36 7.05 1.00 -16.92
CA VAL A 36 7.39 -0.03 -15.93
C VAL A 36 8.80 -0.47 -16.26
N ALA A 37 9.74 -0.17 -15.35
CA ALA A 37 11.16 -0.37 -15.57
C ALA A 37 11.45 -1.81 -16.02
N ALA A 38 12.36 -1.95 -16.99
CA ALA A 38 12.81 -3.20 -17.61
C ALA A 38 13.50 -4.20 -16.65
N ASP A 39 13.46 -3.95 -15.35
CA ASP A 39 14.15 -4.71 -14.28
C ASP A 39 13.41 -5.99 -13.85
N ASP A 40 12.34 -6.35 -14.55
CA ASP A 40 11.40 -7.39 -14.12
C ASP A 40 11.66 -8.79 -14.65
N ALA A 41 12.44 -8.93 -15.69
CA ALA A 41 12.67 -10.24 -16.32
C ALA A 41 13.50 -11.20 -15.44
N THR A 42 14.25 -10.67 -14.47
CA THR A 42 15.21 -11.42 -13.63
C THR A 42 14.79 -11.53 -12.17
N THR A 43 13.63 -10.99 -11.78
CA THR A 43 13.18 -11.07 -10.39
C THR A 43 12.72 -12.49 -10.03
N PRO A 44 13.04 -13.02 -8.83
CA PRO A 44 12.53 -14.32 -8.38
C PRO A 44 11.00 -14.36 -8.22
N TRP A 45 10.34 -13.19 -8.24
CA TRP A 45 8.88 -13.06 -8.11
C TRP A 45 8.16 -12.78 -9.43
N LYS A 46 8.81 -12.96 -10.58
CA LYS A 46 8.19 -12.73 -11.89
C LYS A 46 6.82 -13.40 -12.01
N ALA A 47 6.71 -14.68 -11.63
CA ALA A 47 5.45 -15.41 -11.69
C ALA A 47 4.36 -14.80 -10.80
N ALA A 48 4.72 -14.29 -9.61
CA ALA A 48 3.77 -13.62 -8.73
C ALA A 48 3.30 -12.28 -9.33
N PHE A 49 4.21 -11.53 -9.93
CA PHE A 49 3.88 -10.25 -10.55
C PHE A 49 3.07 -10.40 -11.83
N ASP A 50 3.34 -11.43 -12.63
CA ASP A 50 2.52 -11.79 -13.80
C ASP A 50 1.10 -12.18 -13.37
N ALA A 51 0.97 -12.96 -12.28
CA ALA A 51 -0.33 -13.31 -11.72
C ALA A 51 -1.11 -12.09 -11.22
N PHE A 52 -0.43 -11.11 -10.59
CA PHE A 52 -1.05 -9.84 -10.20
C PHE A 52 -1.55 -9.06 -11.42
N ALA A 53 -0.75 -8.99 -12.49
CA ALA A 53 -1.14 -8.30 -13.72
C ALA A 53 -2.33 -8.97 -14.41
N THR A 54 -2.38 -10.30 -14.42
CA THR A 54 -3.51 -11.08 -14.95
C THR A 54 -4.78 -10.85 -14.14
N ASP A 55 -4.67 -10.88 -12.81
CA ASP A 55 -5.78 -10.60 -11.90
C ASP A 55 -6.32 -9.16 -12.07
N ASP A 56 -5.42 -8.17 -12.18
CA ASP A 56 -5.79 -6.77 -12.41
C ASP A 56 -6.51 -6.56 -13.75
N ALA A 57 -6.12 -7.30 -14.79
CA ALA A 57 -6.76 -7.23 -16.10
C ALA A 57 -8.17 -7.83 -16.06
N ALA A 58 -8.36 -8.93 -15.31
CA ALA A 58 -9.65 -9.58 -15.15
C ALA A 58 -10.58 -8.83 -14.17
N HIS A 59 -10.01 -8.20 -13.14
CA HIS A 59 -10.74 -7.53 -12.07
C HIS A 59 -10.17 -6.13 -11.83
N PRO A 60 -10.60 -5.12 -12.60
CA PRO A 60 -10.13 -3.73 -12.43
C PRO A 60 -10.29 -3.25 -10.98
N ARG A 61 -9.23 -2.66 -10.44
CA ARG A 61 -9.16 -2.21 -9.04
C ARG A 61 -9.33 -0.69 -8.97
N PRO A 62 -10.53 -0.17 -8.63
CA PRO A 62 -10.72 1.27 -8.48
C PRO A 62 -9.85 1.83 -7.34
N PRO A 63 -9.43 3.10 -7.43
CA PRO A 63 -8.67 3.76 -6.37
C PRO A 63 -9.44 3.82 -5.03
N GLY A 64 -8.72 4.03 -3.94
CA GLY A 64 -9.31 4.21 -2.60
C GLY A 64 -9.60 2.91 -1.85
N GLY A 65 -9.15 1.76 -2.36
CA GLY A 65 -9.26 0.49 -1.67
C GLY A 65 -8.33 0.32 -0.48
N VAL A 66 -8.42 -0.83 0.18
CA VAL A 66 -7.49 -1.30 1.22
C VAL A 66 -6.57 -2.34 0.61
N LEU A 67 -5.27 -2.08 0.68
CA LEU A 67 -4.23 -2.92 0.09
C LEU A 67 -3.46 -3.67 1.16
N PHE A 68 -3.39 -4.99 1.05
CA PHE A 68 -2.51 -5.85 1.84
C PHE A 68 -1.28 -6.23 1.00
N VAL A 69 -0.10 -5.80 1.44
CA VAL A 69 1.16 -6.05 0.74
C VAL A 69 2.17 -6.73 1.67
N GLY A 70 3.08 -7.52 1.10
CA GLY A 70 4.20 -8.11 1.84
C GLY A 70 4.49 -9.57 1.49
N SER A 71 5.01 -10.31 2.48
CA SER A 71 5.61 -11.61 2.26
C SER A 71 4.61 -12.78 2.20
N SER A 72 5.12 -13.99 2.45
CA SER A 72 4.32 -15.23 2.36
C SER A 72 3.09 -15.24 3.26
N SER A 73 3.10 -14.56 4.40
CA SER A 73 1.92 -14.50 5.27
C SER A 73 0.74 -13.77 4.61
N ILE A 74 1.00 -12.74 3.78
CA ILE A 74 -0.04 -12.13 2.96
C ILE A 74 -0.40 -13.05 1.78
N ARG A 75 0.60 -13.61 1.08
CA ARG A 75 0.36 -14.50 -0.07
C ARG A 75 -0.51 -15.70 0.28
N LEU A 76 -0.24 -16.33 1.42
CA LEU A 76 -0.91 -17.57 1.87
C LEU A 76 -2.23 -17.32 2.61
N TRP A 77 -2.66 -16.10 2.80
CA TRP A 77 -3.97 -15.75 3.32
C TRP A 77 -5.01 -15.86 2.19
N ASN A 78 -5.41 -17.10 1.90
CA ASN A 78 -6.19 -17.41 0.70
C ASN A 78 -7.58 -16.73 0.68
N ASP A 79 -8.23 -16.60 1.84
CA ASP A 79 -9.57 -16.05 1.98
C ASP A 79 -9.60 -14.57 2.42
N LEU A 80 -8.47 -13.85 2.28
CA LEU A 80 -8.32 -12.49 2.77
C LEU A 80 -9.41 -11.55 2.24
N GLU A 81 -9.61 -11.51 0.93
CA GLU A 81 -10.56 -10.60 0.29
C GLU A 81 -12.00 -10.87 0.75
N ASN A 82 -12.40 -12.15 0.89
CA ASN A 82 -13.72 -12.53 1.44
C ASN A 82 -13.88 -12.16 2.92
N GLN A 83 -12.81 -12.31 3.69
CA GLN A 83 -12.86 -12.00 5.13
C GLN A 83 -13.05 -10.50 5.40
N PHE A 84 -12.68 -9.64 4.45
CA PHE A 84 -12.85 -8.19 4.50
C PHE A 84 -13.85 -7.69 3.44
N ARG A 85 -14.78 -8.52 2.98
CA ARG A 85 -15.81 -8.20 1.96
C ARG A 85 -16.74 -7.05 2.32
N ASN A 86 -16.77 -6.63 3.58
CA ASN A 86 -17.48 -5.43 4.03
C ASN A 86 -16.80 -4.13 3.56
N LEU A 87 -15.53 -4.20 3.13
CA LEU A 87 -14.82 -3.07 2.53
C LEU A 87 -15.11 -3.03 1.03
N PRO A 88 -15.23 -1.83 0.43
CA PRO A 88 -15.59 -1.69 -0.99
C PRO A 88 -14.60 -2.35 -1.95
N VAL A 89 -13.31 -2.25 -1.65
CA VAL A 89 -12.22 -2.79 -2.45
C VAL A 89 -11.12 -3.29 -1.54
N VAL A 90 -10.80 -4.58 -1.64
CA VAL A 90 -9.65 -5.21 -0.96
C VAL A 90 -8.70 -5.75 -2.02
N ILE A 91 -7.42 -5.47 -1.88
CA ILE A 91 -6.38 -5.88 -2.83
C ILE A 91 -5.29 -6.63 -2.07
N LYS A 92 -4.95 -7.83 -2.55
CA LYS A 92 -3.89 -8.67 -1.98
C LYS A 92 -2.69 -8.73 -2.91
N ARG A 93 -1.52 -8.26 -2.44
CA ARG A 93 -0.25 -8.26 -3.19
C ARG A 93 0.86 -8.87 -2.33
N GLY A 94 0.65 -10.15 -1.96
CA GLY A 94 1.64 -10.94 -1.21
C GLY A 94 2.56 -11.73 -2.13
N PHE A 95 3.88 -11.65 -1.91
CA PHE A 95 4.90 -12.37 -2.68
C PHE A 95 5.89 -13.05 -1.73
N GLY A 96 5.96 -14.39 -1.81
CA GLY A 96 6.60 -15.23 -0.80
C GLY A 96 8.11 -15.01 -0.69
N GLY A 97 8.64 -15.04 0.55
CA GLY A 97 10.08 -14.88 0.81
C GLY A 97 10.58 -13.43 0.74
N SER A 98 9.74 -12.47 0.38
CA SER A 98 10.15 -11.07 0.25
C SER A 98 10.55 -10.44 1.57
N GLN A 99 11.49 -9.51 1.49
CA GLN A 99 11.95 -8.62 2.55
C GLN A 99 11.32 -7.22 2.39
N LEU A 100 11.49 -6.34 3.36
CA LEU A 100 11.06 -4.95 3.27
C LEU A 100 11.75 -4.19 2.12
N SER A 101 13.05 -4.49 1.87
CA SER A 101 13.77 -3.92 0.73
C SER A 101 13.12 -4.26 -0.62
N ASP A 102 12.52 -5.44 -0.73
CA ASP A 102 11.81 -5.85 -1.95
C ASP A 102 10.48 -5.11 -2.10
N CYS A 103 9.78 -4.88 -0.99
CA CYS A 103 8.58 -4.03 -0.97
C CYS A 103 8.90 -2.60 -1.42
N VAL A 104 10.05 -2.04 -0.99
CA VAL A 104 10.52 -0.72 -1.43
C VAL A 104 10.90 -0.73 -2.91
N LYS A 105 11.69 -1.71 -3.35
CA LYS A 105 12.12 -1.84 -4.75
C LYS A 105 10.95 -1.89 -5.72
N HIS A 106 9.89 -2.60 -5.37
CA HIS A 106 8.73 -2.82 -6.23
C HIS A 106 7.50 -1.96 -5.85
N LEU A 107 7.71 -0.84 -5.14
CA LEU A 107 6.67 0.00 -4.57
C LEU A 107 5.62 0.44 -5.60
N ASN A 108 6.05 0.91 -6.77
CA ASN A 108 5.15 1.39 -7.82
C ASN A 108 4.20 0.28 -8.28
N ARG A 109 4.70 -0.92 -8.47
CA ARG A 109 3.93 -2.09 -8.91
C ARG A 109 3.01 -2.62 -7.81
N LEU A 110 3.49 -2.63 -6.56
CA LEU A 110 2.78 -3.24 -5.44
C LEU A 110 1.76 -2.31 -4.80
N VAL A 111 1.99 -0.99 -4.81
CA VAL A 111 1.21 -0.02 -4.04
C VAL A 111 0.74 1.15 -4.90
N VAL A 112 1.65 1.91 -5.50
CA VAL A 112 1.35 3.23 -6.08
C VAL A 112 0.30 3.14 -7.19
N ARG A 113 0.39 2.14 -8.06
CA ARG A 113 -0.55 1.95 -9.17
C ARG A 113 -2.00 1.76 -8.74
N TYR A 114 -2.25 1.25 -7.51
CA TYR A 114 -3.59 1.02 -6.98
C TYR A 114 -4.19 2.22 -6.29
N ARG A 115 -3.38 3.22 -5.93
CA ARG A 115 -3.80 4.43 -5.21
C ARG A 115 -4.72 4.11 -4.03
N PRO A 116 -4.30 3.22 -3.10
CA PRO A 116 -5.11 2.81 -1.98
C PRO A 116 -5.31 3.96 -0.99
N ARG A 117 -6.44 3.96 -0.26
CA ARG A 117 -6.59 4.85 0.91
C ARG A 117 -5.78 4.35 2.11
N THR A 118 -5.67 3.02 2.24
CA THR A 118 -4.93 2.38 3.34
C THR A 118 -4.06 1.24 2.82
N VAL A 119 -2.82 1.18 3.28
CA VAL A 119 -1.88 0.07 3.00
C VAL A 119 -1.57 -0.66 4.30
N LEU A 120 -1.85 -1.95 4.34
CA LEU A 120 -1.38 -2.84 5.41
C LEU A 120 -0.15 -3.60 4.90
N VAL A 121 0.98 -3.43 5.56
CA VAL A 121 2.23 -4.08 5.18
C VAL A 121 2.67 -5.11 6.21
N TYR A 122 2.99 -6.33 5.74
CA TYR A 122 3.61 -7.39 6.54
C TYR A 122 4.89 -7.88 5.87
N ALA A 123 6.01 -7.48 6.39
CA ALA A 123 7.36 -7.94 6.02
C ALA A 123 8.32 -7.65 7.18
N GLY A 124 9.56 -8.17 7.11
CA GLY A 124 10.57 -7.99 8.15
C GLY A 124 11.01 -9.30 8.81
N ASP A 125 10.16 -10.31 8.87
CA ASP A 125 10.53 -11.61 9.43
C ASP A 125 11.54 -12.38 8.57
N ASN A 126 11.49 -12.20 7.25
CA ASN A 126 12.49 -12.74 6.32
C ASN A 126 13.80 -11.94 6.34
N ASP A 127 13.71 -10.64 6.56
CA ASP A 127 14.88 -9.77 6.79
C ASP A 127 15.69 -10.28 7.99
N LEU A 128 15.03 -10.48 9.15
CA LEU A 128 15.65 -10.99 10.36
C LEU A 128 16.21 -12.41 10.15
N ALA A 129 15.47 -13.27 9.46
CA ALA A 129 15.93 -14.63 9.15
C ALA A 129 17.14 -14.67 8.22
N ALA A 130 17.31 -13.64 7.38
CA ALA A 130 18.49 -13.44 6.53
C ALA A 130 19.65 -12.76 7.27
N GLY A 131 19.52 -12.50 8.58
CA GLY A 131 20.56 -11.88 9.41
C GLY A 131 20.57 -10.34 9.37
N THR A 132 19.55 -9.70 8.78
CA THR A 132 19.45 -8.24 8.80
C THR A 132 19.18 -7.75 10.23
N PRO A 133 19.97 -6.80 10.78
CA PRO A 133 19.77 -6.31 12.12
C PRO A 133 18.43 -5.54 12.28
N PRO A 134 17.80 -5.54 13.48
CA PRO A 134 16.51 -4.87 13.75
C PRO A 134 16.44 -3.40 13.30
N ARG A 135 17.50 -2.63 13.57
CA ARG A 135 17.60 -1.22 13.16
C ARG A 135 17.61 -1.04 11.63
N GLU A 136 18.17 -2.00 10.90
CA GLU A 136 18.14 -1.97 9.43
C GLU A 136 16.76 -2.33 8.91
N VAL A 137 16.09 -3.33 9.48
CA VAL A 137 14.69 -3.66 9.15
C VAL A 137 13.79 -2.46 9.38
N PHE A 138 13.95 -1.77 10.51
CA PHE A 138 13.26 -0.51 10.81
C PHE A 138 13.53 0.56 9.74
N ARG A 139 14.79 0.80 9.35
CA ARG A 139 15.13 1.78 8.29
C ARG A 139 14.47 1.46 6.96
N ARG A 140 14.39 0.17 6.59
CA ARG A 140 13.68 -0.28 5.38
C ARG A 140 12.18 -0.01 5.46
N PHE A 141 11.58 -0.16 6.65
CA PHE A 141 10.19 0.23 6.85
C PHE A 141 9.97 1.74 6.70
N VAL A 142 10.83 2.57 7.29
CA VAL A 142 10.78 4.03 7.10
C VAL A 142 10.90 4.39 5.61
N ALA A 143 11.83 3.78 4.88
CA ALA A 143 11.98 3.99 3.44
C ALA A 143 10.73 3.57 2.65
N PHE A 144 10.02 2.51 3.09
CA PHE A 144 8.73 2.13 2.52
C PHE A 144 7.67 3.21 2.75
N VAL A 145 7.54 3.72 3.97
CA VAL A 145 6.60 4.80 4.33
C VAL A 145 6.87 6.06 3.52
N GLU A 146 8.12 6.53 3.50
CA GLU A 146 8.54 7.70 2.73
C GLU A 146 8.28 7.52 1.23
N GLY A 147 8.55 6.32 0.71
CA GLY A 147 8.27 6.00 -0.68
C GLY A 147 6.78 6.06 -1.02
N VAL A 148 5.92 5.53 -0.16
CA VAL A 148 4.46 5.61 -0.33
C VAL A 148 4.00 7.06 -0.24
N HIS A 149 4.38 7.80 0.80
CA HIS A 149 3.90 9.17 1.03
C HIS A 149 4.41 10.18 0.00
N ARG A 150 5.57 9.93 -0.63
CA ARG A 150 6.06 10.74 -1.74
C ARG A 150 5.12 10.70 -2.96
N GLU A 151 4.57 9.53 -3.27
CA GLU A 151 3.70 9.31 -4.42
C GLU A 151 2.21 9.47 -4.04
N LEU A 152 1.85 9.12 -2.81
CA LEU A 152 0.49 9.07 -2.29
C LEU A 152 0.42 9.70 -0.89
N PRO A 153 0.51 11.02 -0.76
CA PRO A 153 0.67 11.70 0.54
C PRO A 153 -0.54 11.59 1.48
N SER A 154 -1.70 11.16 0.96
CA SER A 154 -2.92 10.97 1.75
C SER A 154 -3.18 9.51 2.15
N THR A 155 -2.35 8.58 1.74
CA THR A 155 -2.52 7.15 2.05
C THR A 155 -2.11 6.88 3.50
N ASP A 156 -2.99 6.24 4.26
CA ASP A 156 -2.67 5.72 5.59
C ASP A 156 -1.91 4.41 5.49
N ILE A 157 -0.93 4.20 6.38
CA ILE A 157 -0.11 2.99 6.39
C ILE A 157 -0.27 2.29 7.73
N ALA A 158 -0.52 0.98 7.71
CA ALA A 158 -0.58 0.16 8.91
C ALA A 158 0.46 -0.98 8.82
N TYR A 159 1.39 -1.00 9.76
CA TYR A 159 2.36 -2.10 9.87
C TYR A 159 1.78 -3.24 10.70
N ILE A 160 1.66 -4.41 10.10
CA ILE A 160 1.32 -5.64 10.83
C ILE A 160 2.60 -6.15 11.49
N SER A 161 2.64 -6.20 12.80
CA SER A 161 3.82 -6.59 13.58
C SER A 161 4.37 -7.95 13.14
N ILE A 162 5.69 -8.12 13.18
CA ILE A 162 6.32 -9.43 12.90
C ILE A 162 5.80 -10.43 13.93
N LYS A 163 5.20 -11.53 13.44
CA LYS A 163 4.64 -12.58 14.27
C LYS A 163 5.71 -13.41 14.98
N PRO A 164 5.43 -14.00 16.15
CA PRO A 164 6.31 -14.94 16.82
C PRO A 164 6.13 -16.32 16.19
N SER A 165 7.06 -16.75 15.33
CA SER A 165 6.97 -18.08 14.70
C SER A 165 7.76 -19.12 15.48
N PRO A 166 7.20 -20.31 15.78
CA PRO A 166 7.92 -21.36 16.50
C PRO A 166 9.23 -21.79 15.81
N SER A 167 9.25 -21.89 14.47
CA SER A 167 10.47 -22.21 13.71
C SER A 167 11.55 -21.12 13.76
N ARG A 168 11.20 -19.91 14.22
CA ARG A 168 12.12 -18.77 14.37
C ARG A 168 12.26 -18.31 15.82
N ILE A 169 12.10 -19.23 16.76
CA ILE A 169 12.12 -18.93 18.20
C ILE A 169 13.42 -18.24 18.65
N ALA A 170 14.55 -18.59 18.05
CA ALA A 170 15.83 -17.94 18.32
C ALA A 170 15.88 -16.46 17.92
N LEU A 171 14.99 -16.01 17.05
CA LEU A 171 14.90 -14.63 16.57
C LEU A 171 13.91 -13.78 17.38
N LEU A 172 13.23 -14.33 18.40
CA LEU A 172 12.26 -13.58 19.19
C LEU A 172 12.81 -12.29 19.82
N PRO A 173 14.06 -12.22 20.30
CA PRO A 173 14.63 -10.96 20.76
C PRO A 173 14.67 -9.89 19.66
N GLN A 174 15.14 -10.26 18.47
CA GLN A 174 15.21 -9.35 17.30
C GLN A 174 13.81 -8.96 16.81
N VAL A 175 12.86 -9.88 16.81
CA VAL A 175 11.45 -9.60 16.48
C VAL A 175 10.88 -8.55 17.44
N ARG A 176 11.08 -8.72 18.76
CA ARG A 176 10.61 -7.74 19.78
C ARG A 176 11.26 -6.38 19.59
N GLU A 177 12.58 -6.34 19.34
CA GLU A 177 13.29 -5.06 19.12
C GLU A 177 12.75 -4.38 17.84
N THR A 178 12.60 -5.10 16.75
CA THR A 178 12.08 -4.55 15.48
C THR A 178 10.66 -4.01 15.67
N ASN A 179 9.77 -4.80 16.28
CA ASN A 179 8.40 -4.39 16.55
C ASN A 179 8.34 -3.16 17.46
N ALA A 180 9.21 -3.06 18.46
CA ALA A 180 9.27 -1.89 19.35
C ALA A 180 9.74 -0.62 18.61
N LEU A 181 10.75 -0.72 17.74
CA LEU A 181 11.23 0.41 16.94
C LEU A 181 10.14 0.91 15.98
N ILE A 182 9.44 0.01 15.30
CA ILE A 182 8.37 0.38 14.36
C ILE A 182 7.15 0.95 15.12
N ARG A 183 6.79 0.37 16.27
CA ARG A 183 5.72 0.92 17.10
C ARG A 183 6.03 2.36 17.53
N ALA A 184 7.24 2.61 18.05
CA ALA A 184 7.63 3.96 18.48
C ALA A 184 7.61 4.97 17.33
N TYR A 185 7.94 4.54 16.12
CA TYR A 185 7.82 5.38 14.92
C TYR A 185 6.35 5.65 14.58
N ALA A 186 5.51 4.62 14.57
CA ALA A 186 4.08 4.76 14.30
C ALA A 186 3.39 5.69 15.31
N ASP A 187 3.73 5.58 16.61
CA ASP A 187 3.20 6.45 17.67
C ASP A 187 3.58 7.94 17.47
N ALA A 188 4.67 8.21 16.76
CA ALA A 188 5.13 9.57 16.44
C ALA A 188 4.58 10.11 15.11
N GLU A 189 4.15 9.24 14.18
CA GLU A 189 3.70 9.59 12.85
C GLU A 189 2.16 9.54 12.75
N GLY A 190 1.52 10.63 12.38
CA GLY A 190 0.06 10.73 12.35
C GLY A 190 -0.67 9.91 11.27
N LYS A 191 0.06 9.26 10.36
CA LYS A 191 -0.49 8.46 9.23
C LYS A 191 0.08 7.04 9.17
N VAL A 192 0.67 6.59 10.26
CA VAL A 192 1.23 5.25 10.39
C VAL A 192 0.66 4.58 11.63
N ASP A 193 0.02 3.44 11.45
CA ASP A 193 -0.49 2.61 12.54
C ASP A 193 0.41 1.40 12.77
N PHE A 194 0.42 0.90 14.00
CA PHE A 194 1.04 -0.36 14.36
C PHE A 194 -0.01 -1.37 14.84
N ILE A 195 -0.19 -2.44 14.07
CA ILE A 195 -1.16 -3.51 14.35
C ILE A 195 -0.46 -4.64 15.10
N ASP A 196 -0.75 -4.79 16.39
CA ASP A 196 -0.12 -5.81 17.22
C ASP A 196 -0.77 -7.18 17.07
N VAL A 197 -0.28 -7.95 16.12
CA VAL A 197 -0.62 -9.39 16.02
C VAL A 197 0.35 -10.26 16.83
N TYR A 198 1.49 -9.72 17.28
CA TYR A 198 2.51 -10.45 18.01
C TYR A 198 2.01 -10.89 19.40
N THR A 199 1.52 -9.95 20.19
CA THR A 199 1.12 -10.21 21.58
C THR A 199 0.05 -11.30 21.72
N PRO A 200 -1.08 -11.28 20.97
CA PRO A 200 -2.11 -12.31 21.11
C PRO A 200 -1.69 -13.69 20.58
N MET A 201 -0.56 -13.77 19.86
CA MET A 201 0.01 -15.05 19.39
C MET A 201 0.96 -15.69 20.39
N LEU A 202 1.13 -15.13 21.59
CA LEU A 202 1.93 -15.71 22.68
C LEU A 202 1.04 -16.43 23.69
N ASP A 203 1.56 -17.51 24.28
CA ASP A 203 0.97 -18.17 25.44
C ASP A 203 1.30 -17.40 26.74
N ALA A 204 0.77 -17.87 27.88
CA ALA A 204 1.00 -17.25 29.19
C ALA A 204 2.49 -17.26 29.65
N ARG A 205 3.33 -18.06 29.00
CA ARG A 205 4.79 -18.14 29.25
C ARG A 205 5.58 -17.23 28.30
N GLY A 206 4.90 -16.48 27.41
CA GLY A 206 5.53 -15.66 26.39
C GLY A 206 6.11 -16.44 25.21
N MET A 207 5.65 -17.68 25.00
CA MET A 207 6.07 -18.53 23.90
C MET A 207 5.07 -18.50 22.74
N PRO A 208 5.53 -18.70 21.49
CA PRO A 208 4.62 -18.77 20.34
C PRO A 208 3.58 -19.89 20.50
N ARG A 209 2.33 -19.57 20.25
CA ARG A 209 1.21 -20.51 20.25
C ARG A 209 1.26 -21.39 19.01
N ALA A 210 1.81 -22.60 19.14
CA ALA A 210 2.09 -23.52 18.04
C ALA A 210 0.82 -23.91 17.26
N GLU A 211 -0.34 -23.96 17.93
CA GLU A 211 -1.64 -24.29 17.33
C GLU A 211 -2.12 -23.29 16.27
N LEU A 212 -1.52 -22.09 16.18
CA LEU A 212 -1.84 -21.06 15.19
C LEU A 212 -1.09 -21.25 13.86
N PHE A 213 -0.21 -22.26 13.78
CA PHE A 213 0.69 -22.45 12.65
C PHE A 213 0.45 -23.78 11.93
N ARG A 214 0.90 -23.84 10.69
CA ARG A 214 0.97 -25.08 9.90
C ARG A 214 2.11 -25.96 10.43
N ALA A 215 2.23 -27.17 9.88
CA ALA A 215 3.26 -28.14 10.26
C ALA A 215 4.71 -27.61 10.10
N ASP A 216 4.92 -26.59 9.24
CA ASP A 216 6.22 -25.93 9.07
C ASP A 216 6.58 -24.98 10.22
N ALA A 217 5.69 -24.81 11.19
CA ALA A 217 5.85 -23.93 12.35
C ALA A 217 6.22 -22.46 12.00
N LEU A 218 5.98 -22.04 10.74
CA LEU A 218 6.27 -20.72 10.22
C LEU A 218 5.02 -20.00 9.68
N HIS A 219 4.26 -20.70 8.84
CA HIS A 219 3.09 -20.12 8.20
C HIS A 219 1.82 -20.37 9.00
N LEU A 220 0.93 -19.38 8.99
CA LEU A 220 -0.33 -19.45 9.73
C LEU A 220 -1.25 -20.52 9.13
N ASN A 221 -2.00 -21.19 9.98
CA ASN A 221 -3.17 -22.00 9.64
C ASN A 221 -4.45 -21.15 9.68
N ALA A 222 -5.62 -21.78 9.58
CA ALA A 222 -6.91 -21.08 9.59
C ALA A 222 -7.14 -20.30 10.90
N ASP A 223 -6.79 -20.89 12.05
CA ASP A 223 -6.95 -20.24 13.37
C ASP A 223 -6.02 -19.02 13.52
N GLY A 224 -4.79 -19.14 13.02
CA GLY A 224 -3.84 -18.02 12.99
C GLY A 224 -4.37 -16.86 12.14
N TYR A 225 -4.93 -17.12 10.97
CA TYR A 225 -5.55 -16.06 10.14
C TYR A 225 -6.86 -15.53 10.75
N ALA A 226 -7.65 -16.36 11.45
CA ALA A 226 -8.83 -15.89 12.17
C ALA A 226 -8.46 -14.90 13.28
N LEU A 227 -7.39 -15.20 14.04
CA LEU A 227 -6.84 -14.28 15.03
C LEU A 227 -6.39 -12.96 14.37
N TRP A 228 -5.61 -13.04 13.29
CA TRP A 228 -5.15 -11.85 12.56
C TRP A 228 -6.32 -11.01 12.08
N LYS A 229 -7.34 -11.63 11.46
CA LYS A 229 -8.56 -10.93 11.03
C LYS A 229 -9.20 -10.17 12.20
N GLY A 230 -9.36 -10.82 13.36
CA GLY A 230 -9.97 -10.19 14.55
C GLY A 230 -9.22 -8.94 14.99
N VAL A 231 -7.87 -8.99 14.99
CA VAL A 231 -7.03 -7.84 15.36
C VAL A 231 -7.09 -6.74 14.29
N ILE A 232 -6.91 -7.11 13.01
CA ILE A 232 -6.81 -6.15 11.90
C ILE A 232 -8.13 -5.42 11.63
N ALA A 233 -9.28 -6.07 11.89
CA ALA A 233 -10.59 -5.52 11.57
C ALA A 233 -10.87 -4.16 12.24
N SER A 234 -10.23 -3.85 13.36
CA SER A 234 -10.37 -2.56 14.05
C SER A 234 -9.57 -1.41 13.40
N TYR A 235 -8.69 -1.71 12.44
CA TYR A 235 -7.84 -0.73 11.75
C TYR A 235 -8.29 -0.44 10.31
N VAL A 236 -9.31 -1.13 9.81
CA VAL A 236 -9.80 -0.98 8.43
C VAL A 236 -11.30 -0.69 8.44
N HIS A 237 -11.69 0.44 7.85
CA HIS A 237 -13.07 0.93 7.81
C HIS A 237 -13.54 1.23 6.39
#